data_8c8b4e0d3c0a883e209609352b37fa37
#
_entry.id   8c8b4e0d3c0a883e209609352b37fa37
#
_cell.length_a   1.000
_cell.length_b   1.000
_cell.length_c   1.000
_cell.angle_alpha   90.00
_cell.angle_beta   90.00
_cell.angle_gamma   90.00
#
_symmetry.space_group_name_H-M   'P 1'
#
loop_
_entity.id
_entity.type
_entity.pdbx_description
1 polymer ?
#
loop_
_entity_poly.entity_id
_entity_poly.type
_entity_poly.pdbx_seq_one_letter_code
_entity_poly.pdbx_strand_id
1 'polypeptide(L)'
;MNSVKYAKLQKQCQFVYAPAGSLVCWDNHIPHATCDVLSGNDSREVVYASFLPDCELNRHYAQDQWKALTKGQSPPAFPGEATTIKHYGFGLDWNLEECKHLFI
;
A
#
# COMPACT_ATOMS: atom_id res chain seq x y z
N MET A 1 17.49 -14.45 -1.10
CA MET A 1 16.77 -14.78 0.15
C MET A 1 16.95 -16.26 0.45
N ASN A 2 17.30 -16.65 1.69
CA ASN A 2 17.65 -18.05 1.98
C ASN A 2 16.38 -18.92 1.98
N SER A 3 16.23 -19.84 1.05
CA SER A 3 15.05 -20.70 0.82
C SER A 3 14.61 -21.51 2.07
N VAL A 4 15.55 -21.94 2.90
CA VAL A 4 15.29 -22.69 4.13
C VAL A 4 14.59 -21.82 5.19
N LYS A 5 15.00 -20.57 5.34
CA LYS A 5 14.37 -19.62 6.28
C LYS A 5 12.94 -19.30 5.86
N TYR A 6 12.72 -19.16 4.56
CA TYR A 6 11.38 -18.89 4.01
C TYR A 6 10.41 -20.05 4.24
N ALA A 7 10.85 -21.28 3.96
CA ALA A 7 10.04 -22.48 4.21
C ALA A 7 9.64 -22.68 5.69
N LYS A 8 10.54 -22.27 6.62
CA LYS A 8 10.23 -22.32 8.05
C LYS A 8 9.17 -21.28 8.44
N LEU A 9 9.24 -20.07 7.87
CA LEU A 9 8.24 -19.03 8.10
C LEU A 9 6.87 -19.42 7.53
N GLN A 10 6.82 -20.00 6.35
CA GLN A 10 5.56 -20.46 5.74
C GLN A 10 4.81 -21.48 6.62
N LYS A 11 5.53 -22.38 7.31
CA LYS A 11 4.92 -23.34 8.24
C LYS A 11 4.32 -22.70 9.49
N GLN A 12 4.69 -21.46 9.80
CA GLN A 12 4.20 -20.70 10.95
C GLN A 12 3.11 -19.68 10.56
N CYS A 13 2.80 -19.56 9.27
CA CYS A 13 1.78 -18.65 8.80
C CYS A 13 0.40 -19.07 9.32
N GLN A 14 -0.35 -18.08 9.77
CA GLN A 14 -1.76 -18.23 10.13
C GLN A 14 -2.61 -17.55 9.07
N PHE A 15 -3.67 -18.20 8.65
CA PHE A 15 -4.63 -17.61 7.75
C PHE A 15 -5.59 -16.70 8.51
N VAL A 16 -5.76 -15.48 8.01
CA VAL A 16 -6.77 -14.55 8.49
C VAL A 16 -7.89 -14.54 7.46
N TYR A 17 -9.04 -15.06 7.84
CA TYR A 17 -10.24 -14.97 7.01
C TYR A 17 -10.90 -13.62 7.19
N ALA A 18 -11.06 -12.87 6.09
CA ALA A 18 -11.66 -11.56 6.08
C ALA A 18 -12.78 -11.54 5.01
N PRO A 19 -14.07 -11.63 5.40
CA PRO A 19 -15.19 -11.50 4.47
C PRO A 19 -15.25 -10.11 3.85
N ALA A 20 -16.02 -9.95 2.77
CA ALA A 20 -16.25 -8.68 2.13
C ALA A 20 -16.71 -7.60 3.12
N GLY A 21 -16.16 -6.39 3.02
CA GLY A 21 -16.42 -5.29 3.95
C GLY A 21 -15.57 -5.31 5.23
N SER A 22 -14.67 -6.28 5.39
CA SER A 22 -13.76 -6.33 6.54
C SER A 22 -12.64 -5.30 6.44
N LEU A 23 -12.22 -4.75 7.58
CA LEU A 23 -10.99 -4.00 7.75
C LEU A 23 -9.96 -4.92 8.42
N VAL A 24 -8.80 -5.09 7.81
CA VAL A 24 -7.68 -5.85 8.38
C VAL A 24 -6.52 -4.90 8.63
N CYS A 25 -6.09 -4.80 9.87
CA CYS A 25 -4.95 -3.96 10.27
C CYS A 25 -3.82 -4.85 10.80
N TRP A 26 -2.59 -4.54 10.42
CA TRP A 26 -1.40 -5.23 10.93
C TRP A 26 -0.21 -4.27 11.03
N ASP A 27 0.75 -4.63 11.86
CA ASP A 27 2.04 -3.96 11.93
C ASP A 27 2.90 -4.36 10.73
N ASN A 28 3.49 -3.39 10.04
CA ASN A 28 4.33 -3.63 8.86
C ASN A 28 5.59 -4.48 9.15
N HIS A 29 5.99 -4.64 10.42
CA HIS A 29 7.08 -5.53 10.80
C HIS A 29 6.68 -7.00 10.76
N ILE A 30 5.38 -7.32 10.72
CA ILE A 30 4.91 -8.70 10.65
C ILE A 30 5.06 -9.21 9.22
N PRO A 31 5.79 -10.32 8.99
CA PRO A 31 5.82 -10.96 7.69
C PRO A 31 4.40 -11.36 7.25
N HIS A 32 3.98 -10.86 6.12
CA HIS A 32 2.64 -11.11 5.59
C HIS A 32 2.69 -11.36 4.08
N ALA A 33 1.71 -12.10 3.60
CA ALA A 33 1.55 -12.38 2.18
C ALA A 33 0.08 -12.63 1.84
N THR A 34 -0.28 -12.41 0.60
CA THR A 34 -1.55 -12.87 0.05
C THR A 34 -1.50 -14.39 -0.13
N CYS A 35 -2.59 -15.09 0.17
CA CYS A 35 -2.71 -16.51 -0.09
C CYS A 35 -2.68 -16.80 -1.60
N ASP A 36 -1.93 -17.81 -2.01
CA ASP A 36 -1.81 -18.22 -3.41
C ASP A 36 -3.05 -18.95 -3.92
N VAL A 37 -3.92 -19.41 -3.01
CA VAL A 37 -5.15 -20.14 -3.35
C VAL A 37 -6.36 -19.23 -3.19
N LEU A 38 -6.97 -18.88 -4.30
CA LEU A 38 -8.28 -18.25 -4.34
C LEU A 38 -9.33 -19.35 -4.58
N SER A 39 -10.13 -19.62 -3.57
CA SER A 39 -11.16 -20.67 -3.61
C SER A 39 -12.54 -20.09 -3.93
N GLY A 40 -12.65 -19.20 -4.90
CA GLY A 40 -13.93 -18.59 -5.27
C GLY A 40 -13.97 -18.23 -6.75
N ASN A 41 -15.18 -18.00 -7.26
CA ASN A 41 -15.40 -17.53 -8.63
C ASN A 41 -15.32 -16.01 -8.75
N ASP A 42 -15.31 -15.31 -7.63
CA ASP A 42 -15.31 -13.84 -7.58
C ASP A 42 -13.89 -13.29 -7.44
N SER A 43 -13.63 -12.15 -8.04
CA SER A 43 -12.37 -11.42 -7.88
C SER A 43 -12.25 -10.89 -6.45
N ARG A 44 -11.03 -10.96 -5.90
CA ARG A 44 -10.70 -10.30 -4.63
C ARG A 44 -10.27 -8.87 -4.89
N GLU A 45 -11.05 -7.92 -4.44
CA GLU A 45 -10.73 -6.50 -4.52
C GLU A 45 -10.32 -5.98 -3.14
N VAL A 46 -9.18 -5.29 -3.07
CA VAL A 46 -8.62 -4.81 -1.79
C VAL A 46 -8.02 -3.43 -1.98
N VAL A 47 -8.31 -2.55 -1.04
CA VAL A 47 -7.64 -1.25 -0.93
C VAL A 47 -6.59 -1.35 0.18
N TYR A 48 -5.36 -0.99 -0.15
CA TYR A 48 -4.26 -0.90 0.83
C TYR A 48 -4.05 0.56 1.23
N ALA A 49 -4.03 0.81 2.53
CA ALA A 49 -3.67 2.09 3.10
C ALA A 49 -2.57 1.89 4.13
N SER A 50 -1.51 2.70 4.05
CA SER A 50 -0.40 2.65 4.98
C SER A 50 -0.37 3.93 5.81
N PHE A 51 -0.12 3.78 7.11
CA PHE A 51 0.02 4.88 8.05
C PHE A 51 1.46 4.94 8.55
N LEU A 52 2.03 6.11 8.53
CA LEU A 52 3.40 6.37 8.96
C LEU A 52 3.39 7.32 10.16
N PRO A 53 4.35 7.21 11.08
CA PRO A 53 4.49 8.15 12.18
C PRO A 53 4.65 9.60 11.68
N ASP A 54 4.11 10.55 12.42
CA ASP A 54 4.26 11.97 12.11
C ASP A 54 5.68 12.44 12.46
N CYS A 55 6.55 12.46 11.44
CA CYS A 55 7.91 12.99 11.51
C CYS A 55 8.24 13.77 10.23
N GLU A 56 9.31 14.56 10.26
CA GLU A 56 9.68 15.43 9.14
C GLU A 56 9.85 14.66 7.82
N LEU A 57 10.52 13.51 7.83
CA LEU A 57 10.73 12.68 6.65
C LEU A 57 9.38 12.24 6.04
N ASN A 58 8.45 11.80 6.87
CA ASN A 58 7.15 11.31 6.41
C ASN A 58 6.24 12.44 5.95
N ARG A 59 6.33 13.63 6.53
CA ARG A 59 5.63 14.82 6.04
C ARG A 59 6.11 15.23 4.64
N HIS A 60 7.44 15.22 4.40
CA HIS A 60 7.98 15.45 3.06
C HIS A 60 7.50 14.40 2.06
N TYR A 61 7.50 13.14 2.47
CA TYR A 61 6.99 12.04 1.64
C TYR A 61 5.51 12.23 1.27
N ALA A 62 4.65 12.59 2.22
CA ALA A 62 3.25 12.88 1.94
C ALA A 62 3.07 14.05 0.96
N GLN A 63 3.87 15.11 1.10
CA GLN A 63 3.86 16.24 0.16
C GLN A 63 4.30 15.82 -1.25
N ASP A 64 5.30 14.93 -1.37
CA ASP A 64 5.77 14.45 -2.66
C ASP A 64 4.76 13.49 -3.31
N GLN A 65 4.06 12.67 -2.51
CA GLN A 65 2.92 11.90 -2.99
C GLN A 65 1.82 12.80 -3.55
N TRP A 66 1.46 13.86 -2.82
CA TRP A 66 0.47 14.83 -3.27
C TRP A 66 0.88 15.51 -4.57
N LYS A 67 2.12 16.00 -4.66
CA LYS A 67 2.66 16.63 -5.89
C LYS A 67 2.65 15.66 -7.08
N ALA A 68 2.99 14.38 -6.85
CA ALA A 68 2.96 13.38 -7.90
C ALA A 68 1.52 13.09 -8.36
N LEU A 69 0.59 12.93 -7.42
CA LEU A 69 -0.83 12.70 -7.69
C LEU A 69 -1.43 13.82 -8.55
N THR A 70 -1.19 15.08 -8.17
CA THR A 70 -1.71 16.25 -8.91
C THR A 70 -1.15 16.38 -10.33
N LYS A 71 -0.01 15.76 -10.61
CA LYS A 71 0.63 15.71 -11.93
C LYS A 71 0.31 14.43 -12.72
N GLY A 72 -0.50 13.52 -12.19
CA GLY A 72 -0.72 12.20 -12.78
C GLY A 72 0.54 11.33 -12.85
N GLN A 73 1.45 11.50 -11.90
CA GLN A 73 2.73 10.78 -11.81
C GLN A 73 2.70 9.75 -10.68
N SER A 74 3.49 8.69 -10.81
CA SER A 74 3.71 7.78 -9.67
C SER A 74 4.43 8.50 -8.53
N PRO A 75 3.93 8.41 -7.32
CA PRO A 75 4.68 8.85 -6.15
C PRO A 75 5.90 7.95 -5.91
N PRO A 76 6.90 8.41 -5.14
CA PRO A 76 7.96 7.53 -4.64
C PRO A 76 7.35 6.37 -3.83
N ALA A 77 7.96 5.18 -3.89
CA ALA A 77 7.45 3.99 -3.19
C ALA A 77 7.62 4.09 -1.68
N PHE A 78 8.71 4.74 -1.24
CA PHE A 78 9.04 4.90 0.18
C PHE A 78 9.59 6.30 0.48
N PRO A 79 9.50 6.76 1.75
CA PRO A 79 10.12 8.01 2.18
C PRO A 79 11.62 8.04 1.85
N GLY A 80 12.09 9.12 1.22
CA GLY A 80 13.49 9.30 0.86
C GLY A 80 13.93 8.68 -0.46
N GLU A 81 13.06 7.97 -1.17
CA GLU A 81 13.34 7.48 -2.51
C GLU A 81 13.14 8.56 -3.58
N ALA A 82 13.96 8.48 -4.63
CA ALA A 82 13.76 9.32 -5.81
C ALA A 82 12.49 8.89 -6.57
N THR A 83 11.73 9.88 -7.04
CA THR A 83 10.53 9.64 -7.84
C THR A 83 10.91 9.02 -9.18
N THR A 84 10.49 7.79 -9.42
CA THR A 84 10.55 7.21 -10.75
C THR A 84 9.32 7.66 -11.52
N ILE A 85 9.49 8.53 -12.51
CA ILE A 85 8.38 9.08 -13.29
C ILE A 85 7.79 7.96 -14.15
N LYS A 86 6.68 7.41 -13.74
CA LYS A 86 5.80 6.61 -14.58
C LYS A 86 4.48 7.38 -14.73
N HIS A 87 4.11 7.71 -15.96
CA HIS A 87 2.80 8.29 -16.22
C HIS A 87 1.74 7.18 -16.16
N TYR A 88 0.86 7.26 -15.20
CA TYR A 88 -0.38 6.48 -15.21
C TYR A 88 -1.45 7.33 -15.89
N GLY A 89 -1.95 6.84 -17.02
CA GLY A 89 -3.03 7.51 -17.77
C GLY A 89 -4.42 7.34 -17.12
N PHE A 90 -4.50 7.46 -15.79
CA PHE A 90 -5.80 7.49 -15.12
C PHE A 90 -6.31 8.92 -15.09
N GLY A 91 -7.42 9.16 -15.79
CA GLY A 91 -8.25 10.32 -15.51
C GLY A 91 -8.77 10.17 -14.08
N LEU A 92 -8.20 10.96 -13.15
CA LEU A 92 -8.74 11.02 -11.79
C LEU A 92 -9.95 11.96 -11.84
N ASP A 93 -11.14 11.37 -11.86
CA ASP A 93 -12.41 12.10 -11.67
C ASP A 93 -12.63 12.53 -10.19
N TRP A 94 -11.56 12.51 -9.40
CA TRP A 94 -11.63 12.86 -7.98
C TRP A 94 -11.43 14.35 -7.80
N ASN A 95 -12.24 14.93 -6.92
CA ASN A 95 -11.98 16.27 -6.44
C ASN A 95 -10.75 16.26 -5.52
N LEU A 96 -9.57 16.49 -6.11
CA LEU A 96 -8.29 16.43 -5.41
C LEU A 96 -8.21 17.42 -4.24
N GLU A 97 -8.89 18.56 -4.31
CA GLU A 97 -8.91 19.54 -3.23
C GLU A 97 -9.63 19.01 -1.99
N GLU A 98 -10.70 18.24 -2.17
CA GLU A 98 -11.41 17.58 -1.06
C GLU A 98 -10.57 16.51 -0.37
N CYS A 99 -9.67 15.86 -1.11
CA CYS A 99 -8.80 14.81 -0.58
C CYS A 99 -7.49 15.34 0.00
N LYS A 100 -7.17 16.62 -0.16
CA LYS A 100 -5.89 17.22 0.24
C LYS A 100 -5.56 16.98 1.71
N HIS A 101 -6.54 17.08 2.59
CA HIS A 101 -6.38 16.86 4.03
C HIS A 101 -5.92 15.45 4.41
N LEU A 102 -5.99 14.47 3.50
CA LEU A 102 -5.50 13.11 3.72
C LEU A 102 -3.96 12.99 3.56
N PHE A 103 -3.32 14.01 2.97
CA PHE A 103 -1.90 14.00 2.63
C PHE A 103 -1.07 15.07 3.35
N ILE A 104 -1.71 16.03 3.99
CA ILE A 104 -1.02 17.19 4.60
C ILE A 104 -1.61 17.48 5.97
#